data_a2d2bad5e1a45c96bfc33c6890f7788a
#
_entry.id   a2d2bad5e1a45c96bfc33c6890f7788a
#
_cell.length_a   1.000
_cell.length_b   1.000
_cell.length_c   1.000
_cell.angle_alpha   90.00
_cell.angle_beta   90.00
_cell.angle_gamma   90.00
#
_symmetry.space_group_name_H-M   'P 1'
#
loop_
_entity.id
_entity.type
_entity.pdbx_description
1 polymer ?
#
loop_
_entity_poly.entity_id
_entity_poly.type
_entity_poly.pdbx_seq_one_letter_code
_entity_poly.pdbx_strand_id
1 'polypeptide(L)'
;RLSLALPIVLQNLITTAVGSADVVMLGWVSQTALSAGSLASQIMFILNLVYSGISSGIGMLAAQYWGKKDTRTIEKIMGIGMKLSILVSFFFFVLACFFPKLLMMIFTSEAELISTGISYLRIVGISYLFMSVSQVYLCTMRSIERVFFATVTNGSALGLNIILNAVFIFGLFGLPRMGILGVALATAIARGVELIICMADACRFQTIRFRPAILFEHHKVLFRDFMKYSLPAFGNEVSWGVGF
;
A
#
# COMPACT_ATOMS: atom_id res chain seq x y z
N ARG A 1 -6.93 -7.29 -25.47
CA ARG A 1 -5.86 -6.39 -24.98
C ARG A 1 -6.43 -5.11 -24.38
N LEU A 2 -7.48 -4.50 -24.97
CA LEU A 2 -8.17 -3.32 -24.39
C LEU A 2 -8.88 -3.67 -23.06
N SER A 3 -9.41 -4.86 -22.92
CA SER A 3 -10.12 -5.32 -21.72
C SER A 3 -9.22 -5.43 -20.47
N LEU A 4 -7.91 -5.56 -20.64
CA LEU A 4 -6.93 -5.55 -19.55
C LEU A 4 -6.40 -4.14 -19.26
N ALA A 5 -6.25 -3.31 -20.28
CA ALA A 5 -5.73 -1.95 -20.13
C ALA A 5 -6.75 -1.01 -19.45
N LEU A 6 -8.02 -1.12 -19.80
CA LEU A 6 -9.07 -0.25 -19.26
C LEU A 6 -9.21 -0.32 -17.73
N PRO A 7 -9.24 -1.51 -17.08
CA PRO A 7 -9.27 -1.58 -15.62
C PRO A 7 -8.05 -0.97 -14.94
N ILE A 8 -6.86 -1.12 -15.53
CA ILE A 8 -5.61 -0.55 -14.97
C ILE A 8 -5.63 0.98 -15.05
N VAL A 9 -6.04 1.54 -16.19
CA VAL A 9 -6.18 2.99 -16.36
C VAL A 9 -7.22 3.53 -15.38
N LEU A 10 -8.36 2.87 -15.27
CA LEU A 10 -9.42 3.27 -14.32
C LEU A 10 -8.93 3.21 -12.88
N GLN A 11 -8.17 2.18 -12.50
CA GLN A 11 -7.57 2.07 -11.18
C GLN A 11 -6.61 3.23 -10.89
N ASN A 12 -5.75 3.58 -11.83
CA ASN A 12 -4.82 4.70 -11.67
C ASN A 12 -5.56 6.04 -11.54
N LEU A 13 -6.61 6.27 -12.33
CA LEU A 13 -7.46 7.45 -12.21
C LEU A 13 -8.16 7.52 -10.85
N ILE A 14 -8.73 6.41 -10.38
CA ILE A 14 -9.38 6.35 -9.06
C ILE A 14 -8.35 6.63 -7.97
N THR A 15 -7.17 6.02 -8.01
CA THR A 15 -6.12 6.22 -7.01
C THR A 15 -5.68 7.69 -6.94
N THR A 16 -5.49 8.33 -8.11
CA THR A 16 -5.12 9.74 -8.19
C THR A 16 -6.24 10.65 -7.66
N ALA A 17 -7.49 10.36 -8.04
CA ALA A 17 -8.65 11.12 -7.59
C ALA A 17 -8.83 11.02 -6.07
N VAL A 18 -8.62 9.83 -5.48
CA VAL A 18 -8.69 9.62 -4.02
C VAL A 18 -7.60 10.40 -3.30
N GLY A 19 -6.34 10.33 -3.77
CA GLY A 19 -5.25 11.10 -3.18
C GLY A 19 -5.52 12.61 -3.21
N SER A 20 -6.11 13.11 -4.30
CA SER A 20 -6.53 14.51 -4.41
C SER A 20 -7.69 14.83 -3.45
N ALA A 21 -8.64 13.93 -3.30
CA ALA A 21 -9.76 14.10 -2.36
C ALA A 21 -9.28 14.18 -0.91
N ASP A 22 -8.34 13.33 -0.50
CA ASP A 22 -7.75 13.35 0.84
C ASP A 22 -7.11 14.70 1.15
N VAL A 23 -6.34 15.27 0.20
CA VAL A 23 -5.70 16.59 0.34
C VAL A 23 -6.75 17.69 0.47
N VAL A 24 -7.78 17.69 -0.39
CA VAL A 24 -8.88 18.68 -0.30
C VAL A 24 -9.62 18.57 1.03
N MET A 25 -9.91 17.36 1.49
CA MET A 25 -10.62 17.13 2.74
C MET A 25 -9.79 17.58 3.96
N LEU A 26 -8.47 17.35 3.96
CA LEU A 26 -7.57 17.87 5.00
C LEU A 26 -7.54 19.41 5.01
N GLY A 27 -7.59 20.05 3.84
CA GLY A 27 -7.66 21.51 3.72
C GLY A 27 -8.90 22.13 4.38
N TRP A 28 -10.00 21.38 4.47
CA TRP A 28 -11.21 21.82 5.18
C TRP A 28 -11.10 21.70 6.70
N VAL A 29 -10.17 20.92 7.21
CA VAL A 29 -9.92 20.80 8.66
C VAL A 29 -9.15 22.00 9.16
N SER A 30 -7.94 22.21 8.65
CA SER A 30 -7.08 23.36 8.96
C SER A 30 -5.85 23.36 8.03
N GLN A 31 -5.21 24.53 7.92
CA GLN A 31 -3.94 24.68 7.19
C GLN A 31 -2.84 23.80 7.82
N THR A 32 -2.78 23.74 9.15
CA THR A 32 -1.82 22.92 9.89
C THR A 32 -2.05 21.44 9.64
N ALA A 33 -3.30 20.97 9.62
CA ALA A 33 -3.65 19.57 9.32
C ALA A 33 -3.27 19.19 7.88
N LEU A 34 -3.53 20.08 6.93
CA LEU A 34 -3.15 19.88 5.53
C LEU A 34 -1.62 19.75 5.39
N SER A 35 -0.87 20.68 5.98
CA SER A 35 0.59 20.69 5.89
C SER A 35 1.21 19.47 6.58
N ALA A 36 0.80 19.19 7.81
CA ALA A 36 1.31 18.04 8.56
C ALA A 36 0.95 16.71 7.90
N GLY A 37 -0.27 16.57 7.39
CA GLY A 37 -0.71 15.37 6.67
C GLY A 37 0.04 15.16 5.36
N SER A 38 0.29 16.24 4.61
CA SER A 38 1.07 16.18 3.36
C SER A 38 2.51 15.75 3.62
N LEU A 39 3.18 16.29 4.65
CA LEU A 39 4.54 15.90 5.02
C LEU A 39 4.60 14.45 5.51
N ALA A 40 3.66 14.04 6.35
CA ALA A 40 3.59 12.66 6.83
C ALA A 40 3.30 11.65 5.68
N SER A 41 2.55 12.06 4.67
CA SER A 41 2.26 11.24 3.48
C SER A 41 3.50 10.98 2.62
N GLN A 42 4.57 11.76 2.73
CA GLN A 42 5.83 11.49 2.05
C GLN A 42 6.45 10.15 2.47
N ILE A 43 6.24 9.74 3.72
CA ILE A 43 6.70 8.44 4.22
C ILE A 43 5.98 7.30 3.51
N MET A 44 4.65 7.44 3.34
CA MET A 44 3.84 6.53 2.57
C MET A 44 4.26 6.48 1.10
N PHE A 45 4.61 7.63 0.52
CA PHE A 45 5.11 7.73 -0.84
C PHE A 45 6.42 6.94 -1.02
N ILE A 46 7.38 7.09 -0.10
CA ILE A 46 8.64 6.33 -0.13
C ILE A 46 8.36 4.82 -0.02
N LEU A 47 7.46 4.42 0.86
CA LEU A 47 7.05 3.03 1.01
C LEU A 47 6.43 2.48 -0.29
N ASN A 48 5.61 3.29 -0.97
CA ASN A 48 5.02 2.92 -2.26
C ASN A 48 6.06 2.74 -3.37
N LEU A 49 7.15 3.51 -3.39
CA LEU A 49 8.27 3.30 -4.34
C LEU A 49 8.89 1.91 -4.15
N VAL A 50 9.07 1.49 -2.89
CA VAL A 50 9.60 0.15 -2.59
C VAL A 50 8.61 -0.93 -3.04
N TYR A 51 7.31 -0.74 -2.78
CA TYR A 51 6.28 -1.67 -3.24
C TYR A 51 6.21 -1.76 -4.77
N SER A 52 6.41 -0.66 -5.49
CA SER A 52 6.48 -0.66 -6.95
C SER A 52 7.61 -1.56 -7.45
N GLY A 53 8.80 -1.47 -6.86
CA GLY A 53 9.92 -2.36 -7.17
C GLY A 53 9.60 -3.84 -6.90
N ILE A 54 9.04 -4.16 -5.74
CA ILE A 54 8.62 -5.53 -5.38
C ILE A 54 7.56 -6.04 -6.35
N SER A 55 6.56 -5.21 -6.66
CA SER A 55 5.46 -5.55 -7.58
C SER A 55 5.96 -5.81 -9.00
N SER A 56 6.97 -5.08 -9.47
CA SER A 56 7.57 -5.30 -10.77
C SER A 56 8.25 -6.68 -10.85
N GLY A 57 8.96 -7.08 -9.80
CA GLY A 57 9.56 -8.43 -9.71
C GLY A 57 8.50 -9.54 -9.72
N ILE A 58 7.44 -9.38 -8.92
CA ILE A 58 6.31 -10.32 -8.91
C ILE A 58 5.65 -10.36 -10.29
N GLY A 59 5.32 -9.19 -10.84
CA GLY A 59 4.61 -9.06 -12.10
C GLY A 59 5.30 -9.77 -13.25
N MET A 60 6.61 -9.56 -13.39
CA MET A 60 7.40 -10.18 -14.44
C MET A 60 7.49 -11.71 -14.29
N LEU A 61 7.87 -12.17 -13.11
CA LEU A 61 8.09 -13.60 -12.89
C LEU A 61 6.77 -14.36 -12.82
N ALA A 62 5.78 -13.88 -12.07
CA ALA A 62 4.50 -14.58 -11.93
C ALA A 62 3.78 -14.72 -13.28
N ALA A 63 3.81 -13.70 -14.14
CA ALA A 63 3.22 -13.78 -15.48
C ALA A 63 3.94 -14.80 -16.37
N GLN A 64 5.28 -14.91 -16.30
CA GLN A 64 6.04 -15.90 -17.06
C GLN A 64 5.70 -17.32 -16.61
N TYR A 65 5.61 -17.58 -15.31
CA TYR A 65 5.27 -18.91 -14.78
C TYR A 65 3.79 -19.23 -14.92
N TRP A 66 2.91 -18.22 -14.96
CA TRP A 66 1.50 -18.40 -15.29
C TRP A 66 1.31 -18.94 -16.72
N GLY A 67 2.05 -18.37 -17.69
CA GLY A 67 2.07 -18.88 -19.06
C GLY A 67 2.55 -20.33 -19.17
N LYS A 68 3.41 -20.78 -18.25
CA LYS A 68 3.90 -22.17 -18.14
C LYS A 68 3.00 -23.08 -17.29
N LYS A 69 1.92 -22.53 -16.72
CA LYS A 69 1.01 -23.23 -15.78
C LYS A 69 1.72 -23.74 -14.50
N ASP A 70 2.84 -23.15 -14.13
CA ASP A 70 3.58 -23.51 -12.92
C ASP A 70 3.13 -22.67 -11.72
N THR A 71 1.98 -23.04 -11.17
CA THR A 71 1.38 -22.36 -10.01
C THR A 71 2.24 -22.45 -8.75
N ARG A 72 3.00 -23.54 -8.60
CA ARG A 72 3.85 -23.77 -7.43
C ARG A 72 5.01 -22.76 -7.36
N THR A 73 5.61 -22.45 -8.50
CA THR A 73 6.65 -21.40 -8.56
C THR A 73 6.06 -20.01 -8.33
N ILE A 74 4.83 -19.74 -8.78
CA ILE A 74 4.13 -18.48 -8.47
C ILE A 74 3.89 -18.33 -6.97
N GLU A 75 3.49 -19.38 -6.27
CA GLU A 75 3.37 -19.36 -4.81
C GLU A 75 4.70 -18.97 -4.12
N LYS A 76 5.83 -19.49 -4.60
CA LYS A 76 7.16 -19.15 -4.09
C LYS A 76 7.53 -17.69 -4.38
N ILE A 77 7.23 -17.19 -5.57
CA ILE A 77 7.45 -15.78 -5.95
C ILE A 77 6.63 -14.86 -5.05
N MET A 78 5.36 -15.18 -4.84
CA MET A 78 4.49 -14.46 -3.91
C MET A 78 5.06 -14.47 -2.49
N GLY A 79 5.58 -15.61 -2.02
CA GLY A 79 6.22 -15.75 -0.71
C GLY A 79 7.47 -14.86 -0.57
N ILE A 80 8.33 -14.80 -1.59
CA ILE A 80 9.51 -13.93 -1.62
C ILE A 80 9.08 -12.45 -1.54
N GLY A 81 8.14 -12.03 -2.39
CA GLY A 81 7.62 -10.67 -2.40
C GLY A 81 6.98 -10.29 -1.07
N MET A 82 6.22 -11.20 -0.46
CA MET A 82 5.56 -10.99 0.82
C MET A 82 6.56 -10.87 1.97
N LYS A 83 7.59 -11.70 2.00
CA LYS A 83 8.67 -11.62 3.00
C LYS A 83 9.39 -10.27 2.94
N LEU A 84 9.77 -9.82 1.74
CA LEU A 84 10.42 -8.52 1.56
C LEU A 84 9.49 -7.37 1.94
N SER A 85 8.24 -7.43 1.50
CA SER A 85 7.23 -6.42 1.78
C SER A 85 6.94 -6.30 3.28
N ILE A 86 6.76 -7.42 4.00
CA ILE A 86 6.55 -7.42 5.44
C ILE A 86 7.77 -6.85 6.17
N LEU A 87 8.98 -7.21 5.77
CA LEU A 87 10.21 -6.73 6.40
C LEU A 87 10.36 -5.21 6.25
N VAL A 88 10.14 -4.68 5.05
CA VAL A 88 10.19 -3.23 4.79
C VAL A 88 9.08 -2.52 5.55
N SER A 89 7.85 -3.03 5.50
CA SER A 89 6.71 -2.42 6.18
C SER A 89 6.86 -2.43 7.69
N PHE A 90 7.42 -3.50 8.24
CA PHE A 90 7.72 -3.56 9.67
C PHE A 90 8.76 -2.51 10.07
N PHE A 91 9.79 -2.30 9.25
CA PHE A 91 10.76 -1.22 9.47
C PHE A 91 10.09 0.15 9.49
N PHE A 92 9.25 0.46 8.49
CA PHE A 92 8.51 1.73 8.43
C PHE A 92 7.48 1.85 9.55
N PHE A 93 6.84 0.76 9.95
CA PHE A 93 5.93 0.72 11.09
C PHE A 93 6.64 1.09 12.39
N VAL A 94 7.80 0.49 12.65
CA VAL A 94 8.61 0.80 13.84
C VAL A 94 9.02 2.27 13.83
N LEU A 95 9.48 2.79 12.71
CA LEU A 95 9.84 4.21 12.59
C LEU A 95 8.63 5.13 12.84
N ALA A 96 7.47 4.82 12.23
CA ALA A 96 6.28 5.66 12.36
C ALA A 96 5.66 5.62 13.77
N CYS A 97 5.71 4.48 14.46
CA CYS A 97 5.10 4.33 15.78
C CYS A 97 6.02 4.75 16.92
N PHE A 98 7.31 4.39 16.85
CA PHE A 98 8.27 4.63 17.94
C PHE A 98 9.13 5.87 17.73
N PHE A 99 9.41 6.24 16.48
CA PHE A 99 10.25 7.40 16.14
C PHE A 99 9.55 8.41 15.21
N PRO A 100 8.26 8.72 15.40
CA PRO A 100 7.53 9.61 14.49
C PRO A 100 8.08 11.03 14.52
N LYS A 101 8.61 11.48 15.66
CA LYS A 101 9.25 12.80 15.82
C LYS A 101 10.47 12.92 14.90
N LEU A 102 11.32 11.89 14.87
CA LEU A 102 12.50 11.85 14.00
C LEU A 102 12.11 11.96 12.54
N LEU A 103 11.09 11.22 12.13
CA LEU A 103 10.59 11.25 10.75
C LEU A 103 10.05 12.63 10.37
N MET A 104 9.27 13.27 11.23
CA MET A 104 8.74 14.61 10.96
C MET A 104 9.84 15.68 10.92
N MET A 105 10.87 15.56 11.76
CA MET A 105 12.00 16.50 11.80
C MET A 105 12.85 16.45 10.50
N ILE A 106 12.77 15.40 9.70
CA ILE A 106 13.43 15.35 8.38
C ILE A 106 12.78 16.34 7.41
N PHE A 107 11.47 16.56 7.54
CA PHE A 107 10.69 17.35 6.59
C PHE A 107 10.41 18.78 7.08
N THR A 108 10.36 19.01 8.39
CA THR A 108 10.03 20.32 8.96
C THR A 108 10.68 20.54 10.32
N SER A 109 10.93 21.81 10.66
CA SER A 109 11.38 22.25 11.99
C SER A 109 10.26 22.88 12.82
N GLU A 110 9.05 23.04 12.27
CA GLU A 110 7.91 23.66 12.94
C GLU A 110 7.31 22.72 13.98
N ALA A 111 7.34 23.11 15.25
CA ALA A 111 6.89 22.28 16.37
C ALA A 111 5.42 21.89 16.29
N GLU A 112 4.56 22.76 15.76
CA GLU A 112 3.13 22.50 15.58
C GLU A 112 2.87 21.41 14.53
N LEU A 113 3.56 21.47 13.39
CA LEU A 113 3.47 20.45 12.33
C LEU A 113 4.02 19.11 12.79
N ILE A 114 5.11 19.13 13.57
CA ILE A 114 5.70 17.92 14.14
C ILE A 114 4.71 17.24 15.09
N SER A 115 4.09 17.97 16.02
CA SER A 115 3.15 17.41 17.00
C SER A 115 1.92 16.80 16.33
N THR A 116 1.37 17.49 15.34
CA THR A 116 0.21 17.02 14.55
C THR A 116 0.57 15.79 13.72
N GLY A 117 1.73 15.81 13.05
CA GLY A 117 2.22 14.70 12.24
C GLY A 117 2.54 13.44 13.05
N ILE A 118 3.04 13.57 14.28
CA ILE A 118 3.30 12.43 15.19
C ILE A 118 2.02 11.64 15.44
N SER A 119 0.93 12.33 15.76
CA SER A 119 -0.36 11.69 16.03
C SER A 119 -0.90 10.96 14.80
N TYR A 120 -0.78 11.56 13.63
CA TYR A 120 -1.15 10.96 12.35
C TYR A 120 -0.30 9.71 12.04
N LEU A 121 1.03 9.81 12.14
CA LEU A 121 1.96 8.72 11.80
C LEU A 121 1.76 7.48 12.67
N ARG A 122 1.49 7.65 13.95
CA ARG A 122 1.25 6.53 14.87
C ARG A 122 0.05 5.68 14.45
N ILE A 123 -1.01 6.29 13.95
CA ILE A 123 -2.21 5.59 13.50
C ILE A 123 -1.99 5.00 12.10
N VAL A 124 -1.48 5.82 11.17
CA VAL A 124 -1.23 5.38 9.79
C VAL A 124 -0.15 4.30 9.72
N GLY A 125 0.83 4.30 10.63
CA GLY A 125 1.88 3.28 10.68
C GLY A 125 1.32 1.85 10.72
N ILE A 126 0.20 1.62 11.38
CA ILE A 126 -0.47 0.31 11.40
C ILE A 126 -0.92 -0.12 10.00
N SER A 127 -1.38 0.82 9.18
CA SER A 127 -1.81 0.53 7.81
C SER A 127 -0.67 0.03 6.92
N TYR A 128 0.59 0.37 7.22
CA TYR A 128 1.75 -0.12 6.46
C TYR A 128 1.87 -1.64 6.54
N LEU A 129 1.59 -2.24 7.71
CA LEU A 129 1.58 -3.69 7.86
C LEU A 129 0.45 -4.34 7.06
N PHE A 130 -0.73 -3.74 7.04
CA PHE A 130 -1.85 -4.24 6.24
C PHE A 130 -1.55 -4.20 4.75
N MET A 131 -0.94 -3.12 4.29
CA MET A 131 -0.54 -2.96 2.89
C MET A 131 0.50 -3.98 2.45
N SER A 132 1.41 -4.41 3.33
CA SER A 132 2.47 -5.35 2.98
C SER A 132 1.94 -6.66 2.42
N VAL A 133 0.84 -7.14 2.95
CA VAL A 133 0.22 -8.40 2.54
C VAL A 133 -0.75 -8.18 1.38
N SER A 134 -1.63 -7.19 1.49
CA SER A 134 -2.66 -6.94 0.47
C SER A 134 -2.05 -6.55 -0.88
N GLN A 135 -1.06 -5.66 -0.93
CA GLN A 135 -0.46 -5.22 -2.20
C GLN A 135 0.26 -6.34 -2.94
N VAL A 136 1.01 -7.19 -2.23
CA VAL A 136 1.67 -8.36 -2.84
C VAL A 136 0.64 -9.35 -3.37
N TYR A 137 -0.42 -9.62 -2.60
CA TYR A 137 -1.48 -10.51 -3.03
C TYR A 137 -2.20 -9.98 -4.28
N LEU A 138 -2.63 -8.72 -4.27
CA LEU A 138 -3.30 -8.08 -5.39
C LEU A 138 -2.41 -8.01 -6.64
N CYS A 139 -1.10 -7.75 -6.46
CA CYS A 139 -0.14 -7.78 -7.56
C CYS A 139 -0.04 -9.19 -8.17
N THR A 140 0.05 -10.23 -7.34
CA THR A 140 0.07 -11.61 -7.81
C THR A 140 -1.22 -11.95 -8.56
N MET A 141 -2.38 -11.56 -8.04
CA MET A 141 -3.67 -11.78 -8.71
C MET A 141 -3.73 -11.09 -10.08
N ARG A 142 -3.23 -9.86 -10.20
CA ARG A 142 -3.13 -9.18 -11.51
C ARG A 142 -2.24 -9.94 -12.49
N SER A 143 -1.14 -10.49 -12.01
CA SER A 143 -0.15 -11.22 -12.83
C SER A 143 -0.69 -12.55 -13.37
N ILE A 144 -1.70 -13.13 -12.74
CA ILE A 144 -2.40 -14.35 -13.15
C ILE A 144 -3.76 -14.06 -13.81
N GLU A 145 -3.90 -12.89 -14.41
CA GLU A 145 -5.08 -12.45 -15.17
C GLU A 145 -6.35 -12.20 -14.33
N ARG A 146 -6.28 -12.23 -12.99
CA ARG A 146 -7.39 -11.85 -12.11
C ARG A 146 -7.42 -10.33 -11.84
N VAL A 147 -7.30 -9.55 -12.91
CA VAL A 147 -7.23 -8.08 -12.86
C VAL A 147 -8.51 -7.48 -12.30
N PHE A 148 -9.67 -8.01 -12.67
CA PHE A 148 -10.96 -7.50 -12.21
C PHE A 148 -11.09 -7.59 -10.68
N PHE A 149 -10.74 -8.73 -10.08
CA PHE A 149 -10.75 -8.91 -8.63
C PHE A 149 -9.83 -7.88 -7.95
N ALA A 150 -8.60 -7.75 -8.44
CA ALA A 150 -7.63 -6.81 -7.85
C ALA A 150 -8.10 -5.35 -7.96
N THR A 151 -8.70 -4.97 -9.10
CA THR A 151 -9.21 -3.61 -9.33
C THR A 151 -10.40 -3.30 -8.45
N VAL A 152 -11.35 -4.22 -8.32
CA VAL A 152 -12.54 -4.04 -7.47
C VAL A 152 -12.15 -3.97 -6.01
N THR A 153 -11.26 -4.84 -5.54
CA THR A 153 -10.80 -4.85 -4.14
C THR A 153 -10.10 -3.55 -3.78
N ASN A 154 -9.14 -3.11 -4.60
CA ASN A 154 -8.45 -1.85 -4.36
C ASN A 154 -9.40 -0.65 -4.49
N GLY A 155 -10.24 -0.62 -5.51
CA GLY A 155 -11.24 0.44 -5.70
C GLY A 155 -12.23 0.56 -4.56
N SER A 156 -12.70 -0.57 -4.01
CA SER A 156 -13.60 -0.58 -2.85
C SER A 156 -12.91 -0.06 -1.58
N ALA A 157 -11.64 -0.40 -1.36
CA ALA A 157 -10.86 0.14 -0.24
C ALA A 157 -10.68 1.66 -0.35
N LEU A 158 -10.39 2.15 -1.56
CA LEU A 158 -10.27 3.59 -1.82
C LEU A 158 -11.62 4.32 -1.64
N GLY A 159 -12.72 3.75 -2.14
CA GLY A 159 -14.06 4.29 -1.94
C GLY A 159 -14.44 4.33 -0.45
N LEU A 160 -14.15 3.26 0.28
CA LEU A 160 -14.36 3.22 1.73
C LEU A 160 -13.53 4.27 2.46
N ASN A 161 -12.28 4.49 2.05
CA ASN A 161 -11.42 5.52 2.61
C ASN A 161 -12.04 6.91 2.48
N ILE A 162 -12.56 7.29 1.30
CA ILE A 162 -13.23 8.57 1.09
C ILE A 162 -14.47 8.71 1.99
N ILE A 163 -15.30 7.67 2.06
CA ILE A 163 -16.51 7.68 2.89
C ILE A 163 -16.14 7.86 4.36
N LEU A 164 -15.17 7.10 4.86
CA LEU A 164 -14.72 7.20 6.24
C LEU A 164 -14.05 8.54 6.55
N ASN A 165 -13.29 9.10 5.61
CA ASN A 165 -12.75 10.45 5.74
C ASN A 165 -13.87 11.47 5.94
N ALA A 166 -14.90 11.43 5.10
CA ALA A 166 -16.05 12.32 5.25
C ALA A 166 -16.75 12.14 6.61
N VAL A 167 -16.96 10.89 7.04
CA VAL A 167 -17.59 10.59 8.32
C VAL A 167 -16.79 11.13 9.50
N PHE A 168 -15.48 10.93 9.54
CA PHE A 168 -14.64 11.33 10.68
C PHE A 168 -14.26 12.81 10.65
N ILE A 169 -14.11 13.42 9.49
CA ILE A 169 -13.79 14.85 9.38
C ILE A 169 -15.01 15.70 9.77
N PHE A 170 -16.18 15.38 9.20
CA PHE A 170 -17.39 16.16 9.43
C PHE A 170 -18.17 15.74 10.69
N GLY A 171 -17.79 14.62 11.32
CA GLY A 171 -18.49 14.10 12.51
C GLY A 171 -19.90 13.61 12.19
N LEU A 172 -20.07 12.95 11.05
CA LEU A 172 -21.37 12.38 10.65
C LEU A 172 -21.77 11.23 11.58
N PHE A 173 -23.06 10.92 11.64
CA PHE A 173 -23.64 9.85 12.48
C PHE A 173 -23.38 9.99 13.99
N GLY A 174 -23.16 11.23 14.48
CA GLY A 174 -22.94 11.49 15.90
C GLY A 174 -21.52 11.23 16.41
N LEU A 175 -20.58 10.96 15.50
CA LEU A 175 -19.18 10.81 15.85
C LEU A 175 -18.51 12.19 16.10
N PRO A 176 -17.51 12.28 17.00
CA PRO A 176 -16.77 13.52 17.19
C PRO A 176 -15.97 13.86 15.93
N ARG A 177 -15.80 15.15 15.66
CA ARG A 177 -14.92 15.63 14.60
C ARG A 177 -13.47 15.33 14.96
N MET A 178 -12.86 14.37 14.27
CA MET A 178 -11.53 13.86 14.59
C MET A 178 -10.41 14.57 13.80
N GLY A 179 -10.76 15.37 12.78
CA GLY A 179 -9.78 16.09 11.98
C GLY A 179 -8.76 15.16 11.32
N ILE A 180 -7.46 15.46 11.44
CA ILE A 180 -6.38 14.67 10.85
C ILE A 180 -6.30 13.23 11.40
N LEU A 181 -6.67 13.01 12.67
CA LEU A 181 -6.71 11.67 13.26
C LEU A 181 -7.80 10.82 12.61
N GLY A 182 -8.89 11.44 12.21
CA GLY A 182 -9.96 10.79 11.46
C GLY A 182 -9.49 10.29 10.09
N VAL A 183 -8.68 11.08 9.39
CA VAL A 183 -8.08 10.67 8.11
C VAL A 183 -7.12 9.48 8.29
N ALA A 184 -6.27 9.52 9.31
CA ALA A 184 -5.37 8.42 9.64
C ALA A 184 -6.14 7.13 9.97
N LEU A 185 -7.19 7.24 10.77
CA LEU A 185 -8.04 6.11 11.15
C LEU A 185 -8.81 5.55 9.95
N ALA A 186 -9.36 6.42 9.09
CA ALA A 186 -10.03 6.01 7.87
C ALA A 186 -9.10 5.21 6.95
N THR A 187 -7.87 5.66 6.79
CA THR A 187 -6.85 4.95 6.01
C THR A 187 -6.53 3.58 6.63
N ALA A 188 -6.34 3.50 7.94
CA ALA A 188 -6.05 2.25 8.63
C ALA A 188 -7.21 1.25 8.50
N ILE A 189 -8.46 1.70 8.66
CA ILE A 189 -9.65 0.86 8.49
C ILE A 189 -9.79 0.38 7.05
N ALA A 190 -9.67 1.27 6.07
CA ALA A 190 -9.78 0.92 4.66
C ALA A 190 -8.74 -0.12 4.24
N ARG A 191 -7.50 0.01 4.69
CA ARG A 191 -6.43 -0.98 4.44
C ARG A 191 -6.66 -2.28 5.21
N GLY A 192 -7.23 -2.22 6.40
CA GLY A 192 -7.65 -3.41 7.14
C GLY A 192 -8.75 -4.20 6.41
N VAL A 193 -9.76 -3.51 5.88
CA VAL A 193 -10.82 -4.14 5.09
C VAL A 193 -10.26 -4.74 3.79
N GLU A 194 -9.38 -4.03 3.09
CA GLU A 194 -8.68 -4.55 1.91
C GLU A 194 -7.95 -5.86 2.23
N LEU A 195 -7.22 -5.90 3.35
CA LEU A 195 -6.54 -7.10 3.81
C LEU A 195 -7.51 -8.24 4.09
N ILE A 196 -8.62 -7.97 4.76
CA ILE A 196 -9.65 -8.99 5.06
C ILE A 196 -10.23 -9.58 3.78
N ILE A 197 -10.52 -8.75 2.78
CA ILE A 197 -11.00 -9.21 1.47
C ILE A 197 -9.95 -10.10 0.80
N CYS A 198 -8.68 -9.68 0.80
CA CYS A 198 -7.59 -10.48 0.23
C CYS A 198 -7.42 -11.82 0.95
N MET A 199 -7.50 -11.83 2.27
CA MET A 199 -7.39 -13.07 3.06
C MET A 199 -8.59 -13.99 2.82
N ALA A 200 -9.80 -13.46 2.74
CA ALA A 200 -10.99 -14.23 2.42
C ALA A 200 -10.91 -14.87 1.02
N ASP A 201 -10.42 -14.11 0.02
CA ASP A 201 -10.18 -14.65 -1.31
C ASP A 201 -9.07 -15.71 -1.29
N ALA A 202 -7.97 -15.47 -0.61
CA ALA A 202 -6.86 -16.42 -0.48
C ALA A 202 -7.29 -17.77 0.14
N CYS A 203 -8.26 -17.75 1.06
CA CYS A 203 -8.82 -18.96 1.64
C CYS A 203 -9.75 -19.72 0.65
N ARG A 204 -10.40 -19.01 -0.26
CA ARG A 204 -11.34 -19.60 -1.24
C ARG A 204 -10.67 -19.99 -2.54
N PHE A 205 -9.69 -19.22 -2.98
CA PHE A 205 -9.01 -19.42 -4.25
C PHE A 205 -7.91 -20.48 -4.12
N GLN A 206 -8.17 -21.68 -4.64
CA GLN A 206 -7.29 -22.82 -4.43
C GLN A 206 -6.21 -23.02 -5.50
N THR A 207 -6.23 -22.24 -6.57
CA THR A 207 -5.26 -22.37 -7.67
C THR A 207 -3.87 -21.91 -7.26
N ILE A 208 -3.80 -20.84 -6.45
CA ILE A 208 -2.56 -20.35 -5.82
C ILE A 208 -2.83 -20.22 -4.34
N ARG A 209 -2.19 -21.08 -3.56
CA ARG A 209 -2.42 -21.17 -2.12
C ARG A 209 -1.43 -20.29 -1.38
N PHE A 210 -1.94 -19.40 -0.57
CA PHE A 210 -1.11 -18.73 0.42
C PHE A 210 -0.83 -19.69 1.59
N ARG A 211 0.40 -20.19 1.65
CA ARG A 211 0.88 -21.01 2.77
C ARG A 211 1.88 -20.21 3.58
N PRO A 212 1.62 -19.93 4.86
CA PRO A 212 2.57 -19.17 5.69
C PRO A 212 3.96 -19.82 5.75
N ALA A 213 4.05 -21.13 5.59
CA ALA A 213 5.31 -21.87 5.54
C ALA A 213 6.25 -21.38 4.42
N ILE A 214 5.70 -20.88 3.30
CA ILE A 214 6.50 -20.38 2.16
C ILE A 214 7.33 -19.15 2.56
N LEU A 215 6.90 -18.40 3.55
CA LEU A 215 7.64 -17.24 4.07
C LEU A 215 9.00 -17.66 4.67
N PHE A 216 9.12 -18.89 5.14
CA PHE A 216 10.35 -19.41 5.76
C PHE A 216 11.21 -20.22 4.78
N GLU A 217 10.70 -20.55 3.61
CA GLU A 217 11.47 -21.26 2.58
C GLU A 217 12.54 -20.33 1.96
N HIS A 218 13.71 -20.90 1.69
CA HIS A 218 14.82 -20.19 1.04
C HIS A 218 15.06 -20.73 -0.37
N HIS A 219 14.67 -19.96 -1.37
CA HIS A 219 14.89 -20.26 -2.80
C HIS A 219 15.91 -19.29 -3.39
N LYS A 220 17.22 -19.55 -3.15
CA LYS A 220 18.33 -18.64 -3.53
C LYS A 220 18.32 -18.24 -5.02
N VAL A 221 18.07 -19.20 -5.91
CA VAL A 221 18.05 -18.95 -7.36
C VAL A 221 16.88 -18.04 -7.74
N LEU A 222 15.68 -18.40 -7.27
CA LEU A 222 14.46 -17.64 -7.55
C LEU A 222 14.52 -16.25 -6.92
N PHE A 223 15.11 -16.12 -5.72
CA PHE A 223 15.33 -14.82 -5.08
C PHE A 223 16.29 -13.94 -5.89
N ARG A 224 17.39 -14.50 -6.43
CA ARG A 224 18.31 -13.77 -7.29
C ARG A 224 17.60 -13.27 -8.57
N ASP A 225 16.82 -14.13 -9.19
CA ASP A 225 16.06 -13.76 -10.38
C ASP A 225 14.99 -12.69 -10.05
N PHE A 226 14.34 -12.79 -8.92
CA PHE A 226 13.41 -11.79 -8.41
C PHE A 226 14.10 -10.42 -8.24
N MET A 227 15.26 -10.38 -7.57
CA MET A 227 16.03 -9.14 -7.36
C MET A 227 16.52 -8.53 -8.67
N LYS A 228 16.84 -9.36 -9.68
CA LYS A 228 17.25 -8.89 -11.01
C LYS A 228 16.18 -8.03 -11.70
N TYR A 229 14.91 -8.29 -11.44
CA TYR A 229 13.80 -7.49 -12.00
C TYR A 229 13.34 -6.39 -11.05
N SER A 230 13.34 -6.65 -9.74
CA SER A 230 12.88 -5.68 -8.73
C SER A 230 13.82 -4.50 -8.56
N LEU A 231 15.16 -4.73 -8.56
CA LEU A 231 16.14 -3.68 -8.29
C LEU A 231 16.17 -2.59 -9.38
N PRO A 232 16.21 -2.92 -10.69
CA PRO A 232 16.15 -1.89 -11.73
C PRO A 232 14.83 -1.11 -11.72
N ALA A 233 13.70 -1.80 -11.46
CA ALA A 233 12.40 -1.15 -11.36
C ALA A 233 12.36 -0.18 -10.18
N PHE A 234 12.85 -0.59 -9.01
CA PHE A 234 12.99 0.28 -7.85
C PHE A 234 13.89 1.49 -8.14
N GLY A 235 15.05 1.27 -8.79
CA GLY A 235 15.93 2.36 -9.19
C GLY A 235 15.29 3.36 -10.14
N ASN A 236 14.47 2.89 -11.09
CA ASN A 236 13.70 3.74 -11.97
C ASN A 236 12.65 4.57 -11.21
N GLU A 237 11.91 3.96 -10.29
CA GLU A 237 10.91 4.64 -9.46
C GLU A 237 11.54 5.70 -8.55
N VAL A 238 12.69 5.37 -7.94
CA VAL A 238 13.44 6.34 -7.11
C VAL A 238 13.94 7.51 -7.97
N SER A 239 14.46 7.24 -9.17
CA SER A 239 14.90 8.29 -10.08
C SER A 239 13.76 9.23 -10.47
N TRP A 240 12.57 8.69 -10.68
CA TRP A 240 11.35 9.46 -10.90
C TRP A 240 10.93 10.26 -9.65
N GLY A 241 10.93 9.63 -8.48
CA GLY A 241 10.52 10.26 -7.22
C GLY A 241 11.46 11.36 -6.74
N VAL A 242 12.75 11.31 -7.12
CA VAL A 242 13.74 12.37 -6.80
C VAL A 242 13.72 13.50 -7.85
N GLY A 243 13.23 13.23 -9.07
CA GLY A 243 13.15 14.20 -10.16
C GLY A 243 11.96 15.15 -10.06
N PHE A 244 11.05 14.92 -9.13
CA PHE A 244 9.91 15.76 -8.77
C PHE A 244 10.07 16.35 -7.38
#